data_0b610a2fa2efa42f0009face03181e43
#
_entry.id   0b610a2fa2efa42f0009face03181e43
#
_cell.length_a   1.000
_cell.length_b   1.000
_cell.length_c   1.000
_cell.angle_alpha   90.00
_cell.angle_beta   90.00
_cell.angle_gamma   90.00
#
_symmetry.space_group_name_H-M   'P 1'
#
loop_
_entity.id
_entity.type
_entity.pdbx_description
1 polymer ?
#
loop_
_entity_poly.entity_id
_entity_poly.type
_entity_poly.pdbx_seq_one_letter_code
_entity_poly.pdbx_strand_id
1 'polypeptide(L)'
;MTTHPATEMPHASATDVFTRSLDLLLAKDIDGWVGLWAPDGVFEFPFALPGAPQRLVGRDAVRDYMADYPDHIDLRSFEDLTVHRTDDPATIVVELRGTGRAVATGRPFDMPYIQVVTVHEGRITRFRDYWNGALVADAFDGEIPVGAARSGEDR
;
A
#
# COMPACT_ATOMS: atom_id res chain seq x y z
N MET A 1 26.88 -34.61 15.00
CA MET A 1 25.50 -34.22 15.28
C MET A 1 25.30 -32.78 14.94
N THR A 2 24.66 -32.56 13.85
CA THR A 2 24.38 -31.24 13.35
C THR A 2 23.17 -30.71 14.07
N THR A 3 23.38 -29.77 14.96
CA THR A 3 22.38 -28.87 15.39
C THR A 3 21.95 -28.07 14.14
N HIS A 4 20.83 -28.42 13.61
CA HIS A 4 20.24 -27.60 12.62
C HIS A 4 19.83 -26.28 13.29
N PRO A 5 20.39 -25.14 12.88
CA PRO A 5 19.77 -23.85 13.12
C PRO A 5 18.47 -23.74 12.35
N ALA A 6 18.03 -24.82 11.78
CA ALA A 6 16.84 -24.98 10.96
C ALA A 6 15.53 -24.73 11.71
N THR A 7 15.58 -24.33 12.95
CA THR A 7 14.43 -23.81 13.65
C THR A 7 14.14 -22.35 13.32
N GLU A 8 15.01 -21.66 12.59
CA GLU A 8 14.66 -20.39 11.99
C GLU A 8 13.89 -20.65 10.71
N MET A 9 12.57 -20.47 10.79
CA MET A 9 11.74 -20.39 9.61
C MET A 9 12.28 -19.27 8.72
N PRO A 10 12.50 -19.51 7.44
CA PRO A 10 12.88 -18.43 6.55
C PRO A 10 11.81 -17.33 6.62
N HIS A 11 12.25 -16.09 6.64
CA HIS A 11 11.34 -14.97 6.58
C HIS A 11 10.50 -15.02 5.31
N ALA A 12 9.26 -14.55 5.39
CA ALA A 12 8.39 -14.48 4.24
C ALA A 12 9.02 -13.61 3.14
N SER A 13 8.90 -14.05 1.89
CA SER A 13 9.40 -13.32 0.73
C SER A 13 8.61 -12.03 0.48
N ALA A 14 9.16 -11.16 -0.36
CA ALA A 14 8.46 -9.95 -0.77
C ALA A 14 7.11 -10.28 -1.40
N THR A 15 7.03 -11.32 -2.23
CA THR A 15 5.77 -11.77 -2.84
C THR A 15 4.78 -12.24 -1.78
N ASP A 16 5.22 -13.02 -0.79
CA ASP A 16 4.34 -13.54 0.27
C ASP A 16 3.78 -12.40 1.13
N VAL A 17 4.64 -11.46 1.53
CA VAL A 17 4.22 -10.31 2.33
C VAL A 17 3.25 -9.44 1.53
N PHE A 18 3.55 -9.18 0.27
CA PHE A 18 2.68 -8.39 -0.59
C PHE A 18 1.31 -9.05 -0.78
N THR A 19 1.26 -10.34 -1.08
CA THR A 19 0.00 -11.08 -1.24
C THR A 19 -0.84 -11.01 0.03
N ARG A 20 -0.22 -11.18 1.18
CA ARG A 20 -0.92 -11.03 2.45
C ARG A 20 -1.45 -9.61 2.66
N SER A 21 -0.69 -8.60 2.23
CA SER A 21 -1.13 -7.21 2.33
C SER A 21 -2.43 -6.94 1.57
N LEU A 22 -2.59 -7.56 0.40
CA LEU A 22 -3.82 -7.44 -0.38
C LEU A 22 -5.02 -8.04 0.36
N ASP A 23 -4.86 -9.21 0.98
CA ASP A 23 -5.92 -9.85 1.76
C ASP A 23 -6.34 -8.99 2.94
N LEU A 24 -5.39 -8.38 3.63
CA LEU A 24 -5.67 -7.49 4.76
C LEU A 24 -6.40 -6.22 4.34
N LEU A 25 -6.03 -5.62 3.21
CA LEU A 25 -6.76 -4.47 2.67
C LEU A 25 -8.18 -4.83 2.28
N LEU A 26 -8.40 -5.97 1.64
CA LEU A 26 -9.75 -6.44 1.29
C LEU A 26 -10.59 -6.71 2.53
N ALA A 27 -9.98 -7.21 3.60
CA ALA A 27 -10.64 -7.41 4.89
C ALA A 27 -10.85 -6.11 5.67
N LYS A 28 -10.33 -4.99 5.16
CA LYS A 28 -10.33 -3.68 5.84
C LYS A 28 -9.59 -3.69 7.17
N ASP A 29 -8.64 -4.61 7.32
CA ASP A 29 -7.78 -4.75 8.49
C ASP A 29 -6.54 -3.87 8.34
N ILE A 30 -6.70 -2.60 8.60
CA ILE A 30 -5.61 -1.62 8.45
C ILE A 30 -4.52 -1.85 9.51
N ASP A 31 -4.88 -2.20 10.72
CA ASP A 31 -3.89 -2.50 11.77
C ASP A 31 -3.03 -3.71 11.40
N GLY A 32 -3.63 -4.76 10.87
CA GLY A 32 -2.92 -5.92 10.35
C GLY A 32 -2.00 -5.57 9.19
N TRP A 33 -2.48 -4.72 8.28
CA TRP A 33 -1.69 -4.25 7.14
C TRP A 33 -0.47 -3.43 7.60
N VAL A 34 -0.67 -2.50 8.52
CA VAL A 34 0.41 -1.70 9.11
C VAL A 34 1.41 -2.60 9.84
N GLY A 35 0.93 -3.67 10.47
CA GLY A 35 1.78 -4.66 11.15
C GLY A 35 2.77 -5.39 10.24
N LEU A 36 2.56 -5.38 8.91
CA LEU A 36 3.52 -5.92 7.95
C LEU A 36 4.72 -5.00 7.71
N TRP A 37 4.69 -3.78 8.20
CA TRP A 37 5.73 -2.78 7.98
C TRP A 37 6.84 -2.85 9.02
N ALA A 38 8.07 -2.59 8.57
CA ALA A 38 9.17 -2.32 9.47
C ALA A 38 8.93 -1.00 10.22
N PRO A 39 9.43 -0.84 11.46
CA PRO A 39 9.24 0.40 12.23
C PRO A 39 9.70 1.66 11.51
N ASP A 40 10.76 1.56 10.69
CA ASP A 40 11.35 2.64 9.90
C ASP A 40 11.00 2.58 8.41
N GLY A 41 9.98 1.81 8.05
CA GLY A 41 9.54 1.65 6.67
C GLY A 41 9.13 2.98 6.03
N VAL A 42 9.39 3.10 4.73
CA VAL A 42 9.13 4.33 3.96
C VAL A 42 8.09 4.05 2.87
N PHE A 43 7.03 4.85 2.88
CA PHE A 43 5.97 4.81 1.89
C PHE A 43 6.06 6.04 1.00
N GLU A 44 6.22 5.85 -0.30
CA GLU A 44 6.40 6.92 -1.25
C GLU A 44 5.30 6.93 -2.31
N PHE A 45 4.91 8.14 -2.71
CA PHE A 45 3.91 8.38 -3.77
C PHE A 45 4.54 9.29 -4.82
N PRO A 46 5.30 8.72 -5.78
CA PRO A 46 6.05 9.55 -6.75
C PRO A 46 5.16 10.43 -7.62
N PHE A 47 3.89 10.05 -7.82
CA PHE A 47 2.93 10.81 -8.62
C PHE A 47 1.87 11.50 -7.76
N ALA A 48 2.20 11.79 -6.50
CA ALA A 48 1.28 12.49 -5.62
C ALA A 48 0.86 13.83 -6.21
N LEU A 49 -0.42 14.14 -6.08
CA LEU A 49 -0.98 15.42 -6.52
C LEU A 49 -0.48 16.55 -5.62
N PRO A 50 -0.45 17.80 -6.10
CA PRO A 50 -0.06 18.94 -5.28
C PRO A 50 -0.86 18.99 -3.98
N GLY A 51 -0.19 19.20 -2.85
CA GLY A 51 -0.80 19.23 -1.53
C GLY A 51 -0.92 17.87 -0.84
N ALA A 52 -0.76 16.77 -1.57
CA ALA A 52 -0.73 15.43 -1.00
C ALA A 52 0.69 15.05 -0.55
N PRO A 53 0.83 14.20 0.47
CA PRO A 53 2.14 13.73 0.89
C PRO A 53 2.82 12.94 -0.22
N GLN A 54 4.11 13.19 -0.45
CA GLN A 54 4.92 12.43 -1.39
C GLN A 54 5.69 11.30 -0.72
N ARG A 55 5.87 11.38 0.59
CA ARG A 55 6.66 10.43 1.35
C ARG A 55 6.22 10.41 2.81
N LEU A 56 6.06 9.20 3.33
CA LEU A 56 5.81 8.95 4.75
C LEU A 56 6.98 8.14 5.30
N VAL A 57 7.56 8.61 6.37
CA VAL A 57 8.71 7.96 7.02
C VAL A 57 8.28 7.38 8.35
N GLY A 58 8.43 6.07 8.48
CA GLY A 58 8.10 5.35 9.69
C GLY A 58 6.69 4.76 9.70
N ARG A 59 6.56 3.63 10.35
CA ARG A 59 5.31 2.87 10.44
C ARG A 59 4.16 3.67 11.05
N ASP A 60 4.45 4.53 12.03
CA ASP A 60 3.41 5.36 12.66
C ASP A 60 2.83 6.38 11.69
N ALA A 61 3.66 6.99 10.84
CA ALA A 61 3.19 7.89 9.79
C ALA A 61 2.33 7.16 8.75
N VAL A 62 2.72 5.93 8.41
CA VAL A 62 1.93 5.08 7.51
C VAL A 62 0.58 4.73 8.13
N ARG A 63 0.56 4.41 9.42
CA ARG A 63 -0.68 4.12 10.17
C ARG A 63 -1.64 5.31 10.14
N ASP A 64 -1.15 6.50 10.45
CA ASP A 64 -1.95 7.71 10.47
C ASP A 64 -2.53 8.03 9.09
N TYR A 65 -1.74 7.84 8.04
CA TYR A 65 -2.18 8.04 6.67
C TYR A 65 -3.30 7.05 6.26
N MET A 66 -3.17 5.79 6.62
CA MET A 66 -4.07 4.72 6.19
C MET A 66 -5.29 4.53 7.11
N ALA A 67 -5.31 5.15 8.27
CA ALA A 67 -6.33 4.90 9.29
C ALA A 67 -7.78 5.08 8.78
N ASP A 68 -8.00 6.06 7.91
CA ASP A 68 -9.32 6.35 7.35
C ASP A 68 -9.54 5.83 5.91
N TYR A 69 -8.60 5.03 5.40
CA TYR A 69 -8.70 4.50 4.05
C TYR A 69 -10.03 3.78 3.77
N PRO A 70 -10.51 2.88 4.67
CA PRO A 70 -11.79 2.20 4.44
C PRO A 70 -13.00 3.13 4.48
N ASP A 71 -12.90 4.29 5.11
CA ASP A 71 -13.97 5.28 5.16
C ASP A 71 -14.15 6.01 3.82
N HIS A 72 -13.12 6.02 3.01
CA HIS A 72 -13.12 6.72 1.72
C HIS A 72 -13.27 5.78 0.53
N ILE A 73 -12.69 4.59 0.62
CA ILE A 73 -12.69 3.61 -0.46
C ILE A 73 -13.22 2.28 0.07
N ASP A 74 -14.33 1.83 -0.51
CA ASP A 74 -14.85 0.48 -0.31
C ASP A 74 -14.20 -0.44 -1.34
N LEU A 75 -13.02 -0.94 -1.01
CA LEU A 75 -12.26 -1.83 -1.87
C LEU A 75 -12.88 -3.22 -1.87
N ARG A 76 -13.13 -3.79 -3.06
CA ARG A 76 -13.83 -5.07 -3.23
C ARG A 76 -13.00 -6.16 -3.84
N SER A 77 -12.09 -5.83 -4.74
CA SER A 77 -11.22 -6.82 -5.37
C SER A 77 -9.92 -6.22 -5.83
N PHE A 78 -8.92 -7.08 -5.98
CA PHE A 78 -7.72 -6.82 -6.75
C PHE A 78 -7.71 -7.76 -7.96
N GLU A 79 -7.41 -7.21 -9.13
CA GLU A 79 -7.46 -7.94 -10.39
C GLU A 79 -6.18 -7.72 -11.19
N ASP A 80 -5.95 -8.59 -12.16
CA ASP A 80 -4.84 -8.51 -13.11
C ASP A 80 -3.47 -8.44 -12.42
N LEU A 81 -3.32 -9.18 -11.32
CA LEU A 81 -2.10 -9.19 -10.54
C LEU A 81 -0.95 -9.84 -11.31
N THR A 82 0.13 -9.09 -11.52
CA THR A 82 1.37 -9.58 -12.10
C THR A 82 2.54 -9.16 -11.23
N VAL A 83 3.30 -10.13 -10.76
CA VAL A 83 4.49 -9.90 -9.94
C VAL A 83 5.73 -10.06 -10.81
N HIS A 84 6.56 -9.03 -10.85
CA HIS A 84 7.84 -9.05 -11.53
C HIS A 84 8.96 -9.12 -10.51
N ARG A 85 9.85 -10.07 -10.66
CA ARG A 85 11.07 -10.16 -9.86
C ARG A 85 12.11 -9.19 -10.41
N THR A 86 12.94 -8.64 -9.53
CA THR A 86 14.04 -7.77 -9.89
C THR A 86 15.38 -8.44 -9.58
N ASP A 87 16.47 -7.80 -9.95
CA ASP A 87 17.81 -8.28 -9.60
C ASP A 87 18.08 -8.27 -8.08
N ASP A 88 17.33 -7.45 -7.36
CA ASP A 88 17.32 -7.48 -5.90
C ASP A 88 16.23 -8.46 -5.43
N PRO A 89 16.58 -9.61 -4.83
CA PRO A 89 15.59 -10.59 -4.39
C PRO A 89 14.64 -10.04 -3.30
N ALA A 90 15.00 -8.96 -2.64
CA ALA A 90 14.16 -8.29 -1.65
C ALA A 90 13.12 -7.36 -2.27
N THR A 91 13.24 -7.04 -3.56
CA THR A 91 12.38 -6.05 -4.24
C THR A 91 11.61 -6.69 -5.38
N ILE A 92 10.29 -6.45 -5.39
CA ILE A 92 9.40 -6.83 -6.49
C ILE A 92 8.73 -5.60 -7.08
N VAL A 93 8.36 -5.70 -8.35
CA VAL A 93 7.48 -4.74 -9.02
C VAL A 93 6.16 -5.44 -9.31
N VAL A 94 5.07 -4.82 -8.93
CA VAL A 94 3.75 -5.42 -9.05
C VAL A 94 2.86 -4.52 -9.88
N GLU A 95 2.18 -5.11 -10.87
CA GLU A 95 1.08 -4.48 -11.58
C GLU A 95 -0.21 -5.12 -11.11
N LEU A 96 -1.21 -4.29 -10.79
CA LEU A 96 -2.52 -4.77 -10.38
C LEU A 96 -3.56 -3.68 -10.56
N ARG A 97 -4.81 -4.06 -10.39
CA ARG A 97 -5.94 -3.16 -10.42
C ARG A 97 -6.79 -3.35 -9.17
N GLY A 98 -7.03 -2.28 -8.44
CA GLY A 98 -7.94 -2.26 -7.30
C GLY A 98 -9.32 -1.79 -7.75
N THR A 99 -10.36 -2.52 -7.40
CA THR A 99 -11.74 -2.17 -7.76
C THR A 99 -12.61 -2.06 -6.52
N GLY A 100 -13.60 -1.21 -6.60
CA GLY A 100 -14.54 -0.95 -5.51
C GLY A 100 -15.38 0.27 -5.77
N ARG A 101 -15.66 1.04 -4.73
CA ARG A 101 -16.43 2.28 -4.80
C ARG A 101 -15.82 3.37 -3.94
N ALA A 102 -15.90 4.61 -4.41
CA ALA A 102 -15.68 5.78 -3.58
C ALA A 102 -16.88 5.94 -2.64
N VAL A 103 -16.66 5.95 -1.34
CA VAL A 103 -17.75 5.98 -0.35
C VAL A 103 -18.57 7.27 -0.45
N ALA A 104 -17.89 8.41 -0.59
CA ALA A 104 -18.55 9.73 -0.60
C ALA A 104 -19.48 9.95 -1.82
N THR A 105 -19.10 9.42 -2.98
CA THR A 105 -19.83 9.65 -4.24
C THR A 105 -20.66 8.45 -4.70
N GLY A 106 -20.33 7.25 -4.20
CA GLY A 106 -20.88 5.99 -4.70
C GLY A 106 -20.37 5.60 -6.08
N ARG A 107 -19.47 6.37 -6.68
CA ARG A 107 -18.92 6.10 -8.00
C ARG A 107 -17.99 4.89 -7.99
N PRO A 108 -17.93 4.15 -9.09
CA PRO A 108 -16.97 3.07 -9.22
C PRO A 108 -15.54 3.58 -9.05
N PHE A 109 -14.75 2.83 -8.29
CA PHE A 109 -13.31 3.00 -8.17
C PHE A 109 -12.64 1.85 -8.91
N ASP A 110 -11.83 2.17 -9.90
CA ASP A 110 -11.09 1.19 -10.71
C ASP A 110 -9.72 1.80 -11.00
N MET A 111 -8.74 1.42 -10.22
CA MET A 111 -7.42 2.04 -10.25
C MET A 111 -6.36 1.04 -10.65
N PRO A 112 -5.66 1.27 -11.77
CA PRO A 112 -4.44 0.54 -12.06
C PRO A 112 -3.29 1.09 -11.23
N TYR A 113 -2.49 0.17 -10.69
CA TYR A 113 -1.32 0.49 -9.88
C TYR A 113 -0.09 -0.16 -10.45
N ILE A 114 1.04 0.51 -10.30
CA ILE A 114 2.36 -0.11 -10.28
C ILE A 114 2.93 0.14 -8.89
N GLN A 115 3.38 -0.92 -8.23
CA GLN A 115 3.93 -0.81 -6.88
C GLN A 115 5.30 -1.47 -6.84
N VAL A 116 6.26 -0.77 -6.24
CA VAL A 116 7.62 -1.29 -6.04
C VAL A 116 7.79 -1.52 -4.55
N VAL A 117 7.95 -2.78 -4.15
CA VAL A 117 7.91 -3.18 -2.75
C VAL A 117 9.20 -3.89 -2.38
N THR A 118 9.84 -3.41 -1.32
CA THR A 118 11.05 -4.01 -0.77
C THR A 118 10.74 -4.56 0.63
N VAL A 119 11.12 -5.82 0.85
CA VAL A 119 10.87 -6.54 2.10
C VAL A 119 12.18 -7.09 2.63
N HIS A 120 12.49 -6.80 3.89
CA HIS A 120 13.62 -7.38 4.61
C HIS A 120 13.12 -8.02 5.90
N GLU A 121 13.62 -9.21 6.18
CA GLU A 121 13.24 -9.96 7.40
C GLU A 121 11.73 -10.09 7.58
N GLY A 122 11.02 -10.31 6.46
CA GLY A 122 9.56 -10.48 6.45
C GLY A 122 8.76 -9.19 6.65
N ARG A 123 9.37 -8.02 6.59
CA ARG A 123 8.72 -6.73 6.80
C ARG A 123 8.95 -5.77 5.65
N ILE A 124 7.95 -4.96 5.35
CA ILE A 124 8.04 -3.93 4.31
C ILE A 124 8.96 -2.81 4.81
N THR A 125 10.06 -2.58 4.10
CA THR A 125 11.00 -1.49 4.39
C THR A 125 10.82 -0.31 3.45
N ARG A 126 10.32 -0.55 2.25
CA ARG A 126 10.03 0.50 1.28
C ARG A 126 8.87 0.08 0.40
N PHE A 127 7.98 1.01 0.13
CA PHE A 127 6.84 0.81 -0.75
C PHE A 127 6.66 2.09 -1.58
N ARG A 128 6.77 1.97 -2.91
CA ARG A 128 6.47 3.06 -3.82
C ARG A 128 5.18 2.74 -4.57
N ASP A 129 4.21 3.62 -4.43
CA ASP A 129 2.88 3.45 -4.97
C ASP A 129 2.64 4.45 -6.10
N TYR A 130 2.58 3.95 -7.33
CA TYR A 130 2.29 4.72 -8.53
C TYR A 130 0.83 4.53 -8.91
N TRP A 131 0.09 5.62 -8.97
CA TRP A 131 -1.32 5.59 -9.30
C TRP A 131 -1.70 6.80 -10.16
N ASN A 132 -2.90 6.75 -10.77
CA ASN A 132 -3.34 7.79 -11.69
C ASN A 132 -4.22 8.81 -10.96
N GLY A 133 -3.69 10.02 -10.74
CA GLY A 133 -4.39 11.09 -10.06
C GLY A 133 -5.67 11.55 -10.77
N ALA A 134 -5.73 11.46 -12.10
CA ALA A 134 -6.93 11.82 -12.85
C ALA A 134 -8.10 10.89 -12.53
N LEU A 135 -7.83 9.59 -12.34
CA LEU A 135 -8.87 8.63 -11.96
C LEU A 135 -9.33 8.85 -10.52
N VAL A 136 -8.43 9.22 -9.62
CA VAL A 136 -8.79 9.59 -8.24
C VAL A 136 -9.70 10.82 -8.26
N ALA A 137 -9.31 11.87 -8.95
CA ALA A 137 -10.11 13.10 -9.06
C ALA A 137 -11.50 12.81 -9.61
N ASP A 138 -11.60 11.94 -10.62
CA ASP A 138 -12.87 11.56 -11.25
C ASP A 138 -13.79 10.81 -10.28
N ALA A 139 -13.24 9.86 -9.50
CA ALA A 139 -13.99 9.08 -8.54
C ALA A 139 -14.50 9.91 -7.34
N PHE A 140 -13.80 10.98 -6.98
CA PHE A 140 -14.09 11.79 -5.79
C PHE A 140 -14.47 13.23 -6.10
N ASP A 141 -14.95 13.53 -7.31
CA ASP A 141 -15.36 14.88 -7.74
C ASP A 141 -14.27 15.95 -7.56
N GLY A 142 -13.02 15.58 -7.78
CA GLY A 142 -11.87 16.46 -7.62
C GLY A 142 -11.31 16.55 -6.20
N GLU A 143 -11.95 15.92 -5.23
CA GLU A 143 -11.46 15.83 -3.86
C GLU A 143 -10.58 14.59 -3.69
N ILE A 144 -9.43 14.77 -3.05
CA ILE A 144 -8.51 13.67 -2.76
C ILE A 144 -8.76 13.20 -1.34
N PRO A 145 -9.24 11.95 -1.13
CA PRO A 145 -9.75 11.55 0.18
C PRO A 145 -8.66 11.18 1.16
N VAL A 146 -7.77 10.24 0.83
CA VAL A 146 -6.89 9.60 1.81
C VAL A 146 -5.64 10.44 2.06
N GLY A 147 -5.40 10.81 3.30
CA GLY A 147 -4.20 11.51 3.74
C GLY A 147 -4.06 12.96 3.26
N ALA A 148 -4.60 13.30 2.09
CA ALA A 148 -4.46 14.62 1.49
C ALA A 148 -5.21 15.70 2.29
N ALA A 149 -6.37 15.38 2.85
CA ALA A 149 -7.16 16.30 3.66
C ALA A 149 -6.43 16.72 4.95
N ARG A 150 -5.53 15.86 5.45
CA ARG A 150 -4.76 16.16 6.66
C ARG A 150 -3.60 17.12 6.42
N SER A 151 -3.07 17.16 5.19
CA SER A 151 -1.99 18.07 4.83
C SER A 151 -2.47 19.53 4.73
N GLY A 152 -3.77 19.76 4.57
CA GLY A 152 -4.37 21.07 4.48
C GLY A 152 -4.80 21.68 5.80
N GLU A 153 -4.89 20.88 6.87
CA GLU A 153 -5.36 21.34 8.18
C GLU A 153 -4.24 21.92 9.05
N ASP A 154 -2.99 21.68 8.70
CA ASP A 154 -1.80 22.20 9.40
C ASP A 154 -1.30 23.56 8.84
N ARG A 155 -2.16 24.34 8.23
CA ARG A 155 -1.81 25.67 7.72
C ARG A 155 -2.50 26.77 8.48
#